data_a72707e123101856300ab700de7e454a
#
_entry.id   a72707e123101856300ab700de7e454a
#
_cell.length_a   1.000
_cell.length_b   1.000
_cell.length_c   1.000
_cell.angle_alpha   90.00
_cell.angle_beta   90.00
_cell.angle_gamma   90.00
#
_symmetry.space_group_name_H-M   'P 1'
#
loop_
_entity.id
_entity.type
_entity.pdbx_description
1 polymer ?
#
loop_
_entity_poly.entity_id
_entity_poly.type
_entity_poly.pdbx_seq_one_letter_code
_entity_poly.pdbx_strand_id
1 'polypeptide(L)'
;MATPLNSDLTSGPVSGHFRALAVPAAIGMLFNTLYNIVDMYFAGLLSTAAQAGIALGFQAFFISMSVGIGMSAAMGALVGNALGAKDRRSARRLIAQGISFGLMASVILALAGSLYGPAIIRLVSEPGEYRDAGIRYFLWLSLALPGFLLAFACNGILQAHGDGQSMRRALMWAFFANIGLNPLFIYGIPGVWGGMGFDGLAVSTVVSQTGVMAYMIRQVLRLDTTTNLRARNFRPRLRRVKDIAMQALPSAVSFMIMILSAFVVQFALKDFGEHAIAGYGVAIRLEQILLLPVLGVTGALLPIASQHFGAGNAQGVRDAVFFCLKVGLIMTLIAAPVLWIFGRFILGFFTDDPDVIRVGVAYLRVDGVILPIYMLLFAITSFLQAMKRPIWTVWISLYRQGFGVAFFIWVFVGVLGFSEIGGLFRPVPPREAPIG
;
A
#
# COMPACT_ATOMS: atom_id res chain seq x y z
N MET A 1 1.24 26.57 -7.84
CA MET A 1 2.54 27.01 -7.31
C MET A 1 3.33 25.77 -6.90
N ALA A 2 4.55 25.59 -7.38
CA ALA A 2 5.43 24.50 -6.95
C ALA A 2 5.89 24.80 -5.52
N THR A 3 5.61 23.87 -4.58
CA THR A 3 6.17 23.95 -3.24
C THR A 3 7.69 23.90 -3.34
N PRO A 4 8.44 24.77 -2.67
CA PRO A 4 9.89 24.68 -2.72
C PRO A 4 10.36 23.33 -2.19
N LEU A 5 11.34 22.71 -2.87
CA LEU A 5 11.88 21.38 -2.60
C LEU A 5 12.52 21.19 -1.20
N ASN A 6 12.49 22.19 -0.33
CA ASN A 6 13.08 22.20 1.00
C ASN A 6 12.20 22.98 1.98
N SER A 7 10.94 22.59 2.16
CA SER A 7 10.08 23.22 3.14
C SER A 7 10.37 22.70 4.56
N ASP A 8 10.62 23.64 5.48
CA ASP A 8 10.69 23.36 6.92
C ASP A 8 9.27 23.10 7.43
N LEU A 9 8.96 21.84 7.77
CA LEU A 9 7.65 21.45 8.27
C LEU A 9 7.40 21.85 9.74
N THR A 10 8.41 22.42 10.40
CA THR A 10 8.29 22.93 11.77
C THR A 10 7.86 24.39 11.83
N SER A 11 7.80 25.09 10.69
CA SER A 11 7.44 26.50 10.57
C SER A 11 6.18 26.67 9.72
N GLY A 12 5.32 27.61 10.11
CA GLY A 12 4.08 27.92 9.39
C GLY A 12 2.87 27.07 9.83
N PRO A 13 1.71 27.24 9.16
CA PRO A 13 0.48 26.59 9.58
C PRO A 13 0.50 25.08 9.24
N VAL A 14 0.18 24.26 10.23
CA VAL A 14 0.10 22.79 10.11
C VAL A 14 -0.83 22.36 8.97
N SER A 15 -1.96 23.05 8.79
CA SER A 15 -2.92 22.79 7.70
C SER A 15 -2.31 22.91 6.31
N GLY A 16 -1.39 23.88 6.13
CA GLY A 16 -0.66 24.04 4.87
C GLY A 16 0.23 22.86 4.55
N HIS A 17 0.95 22.33 5.54
CA HIS A 17 1.80 21.16 5.39
C HIS A 17 0.99 19.90 5.07
N PHE A 18 -0.12 19.66 5.77
CA PHE A 18 -1.01 18.55 5.46
C PHE A 18 -1.56 18.65 4.04
N ARG A 19 -2.04 19.82 3.61
CA ARG A 19 -2.53 20.00 2.23
C ARG A 19 -1.44 19.73 1.19
N ALA A 20 -0.22 20.16 1.44
CA ALA A 20 0.91 19.99 0.53
C ALA A 20 1.37 18.54 0.40
N LEU A 21 1.16 17.71 1.42
CA LEU A 21 1.56 16.30 1.42
C LEU A 21 0.37 15.35 1.16
N ALA A 22 -0.75 15.52 1.85
CA ALA A 22 -1.88 14.59 1.80
C ALA A 22 -2.60 14.60 0.45
N VAL A 23 -2.88 15.77 -0.13
CA VAL A 23 -3.61 15.87 -1.40
C VAL A 23 -2.81 15.24 -2.55
N PRO A 24 -1.51 15.55 -2.74
CA PRO A 24 -0.71 14.86 -3.75
C PRO A 24 -0.60 13.37 -3.51
N ALA A 25 -0.48 12.91 -2.24
CA ALA A 25 -0.41 11.50 -1.92
C ALA A 25 -1.69 10.75 -2.33
N ALA A 26 -2.87 11.29 -1.99
CA ALA A 26 -4.16 10.70 -2.38
C ALA A 26 -4.32 10.63 -3.90
N ILE A 27 -3.98 11.71 -4.62
CA ILE A 27 -4.01 11.73 -6.09
C ILE A 27 -3.00 10.72 -6.68
N GLY A 28 -1.80 10.60 -6.10
CA GLY A 28 -0.82 9.62 -6.50
C GLY A 28 -1.32 8.18 -6.37
N MET A 29 -1.97 7.88 -5.23
CA MET A 29 -2.59 6.57 -5.00
C MET A 29 -3.70 6.27 -6.01
N LEU A 30 -4.51 7.27 -6.38
CA LEU A 30 -5.51 7.12 -7.43
C LEU A 30 -4.87 6.74 -8.78
N PHE A 31 -3.81 7.43 -9.20
CA PHE A 31 -3.09 7.07 -10.43
C PHE A 31 -2.46 5.67 -10.36
N ASN A 32 -1.98 5.26 -9.18
CA ASN A 32 -1.50 3.89 -8.99
C ASN A 32 -2.63 2.84 -9.14
N THR A 33 -3.82 3.14 -8.63
CA THR A 33 -5.00 2.27 -8.82
C THR A 33 -5.40 2.20 -10.30
N LEU A 34 -5.44 3.34 -10.99
CA LEU A 34 -5.73 3.40 -12.42
C LEU A 34 -4.68 2.64 -13.26
N TYR A 35 -3.40 2.71 -12.88
CA TYR A 35 -2.33 1.93 -13.48
C TYR A 35 -2.64 0.42 -13.43
N ASN A 36 -3.00 -0.10 -12.25
CA ASN A 36 -3.34 -1.51 -12.09
C ASN A 36 -4.60 -1.91 -12.88
N ILE A 37 -5.59 -1.01 -13.01
CA ILE A 37 -6.77 -1.25 -13.84
C ILE A 37 -6.40 -1.38 -15.32
N VAL A 38 -5.49 -0.56 -15.81
CA VAL A 38 -4.99 -0.64 -17.20
C VAL A 38 -4.28 -1.98 -17.44
N ASP A 39 -3.42 -2.42 -16.51
CA ASP A 39 -2.76 -3.72 -16.65
C ASP A 39 -3.76 -4.88 -16.68
N MET A 40 -4.78 -4.84 -15.81
CA MET A 40 -5.85 -5.86 -15.80
C MET A 40 -6.71 -5.83 -17.07
N TYR A 41 -6.96 -4.65 -17.64
CA TYR A 41 -7.68 -4.50 -18.91
C TYR A 41 -6.92 -5.16 -20.05
N PHE A 42 -5.63 -4.85 -20.22
CA PHE A 42 -4.81 -5.46 -21.26
C PHE A 42 -4.62 -6.97 -21.06
N ALA A 43 -4.53 -7.43 -19.83
CA ALA A 43 -4.51 -8.87 -19.53
C ALA A 43 -5.80 -9.57 -19.97
N GLY A 44 -6.96 -8.93 -19.72
CA GLY A 44 -8.26 -9.44 -20.14
C GLY A 44 -8.41 -9.54 -21.66
N LEU A 45 -7.76 -8.64 -22.41
CA LEU A 45 -7.73 -8.72 -23.88
C LEU A 45 -6.90 -9.91 -24.41
N LEU A 46 -5.94 -10.41 -23.61
CA LEU A 46 -5.13 -11.58 -24.00
C LEU A 46 -5.86 -12.88 -23.70
N SER A 47 -6.26 -13.11 -22.47
CA SER A 47 -7.07 -14.26 -22.04
C SER A 47 -7.52 -14.14 -20.57
N THR A 48 -8.53 -14.92 -20.20
CA THR A 48 -8.97 -15.05 -18.80
C THR A 48 -7.86 -15.64 -17.91
N ALA A 49 -7.09 -16.58 -18.45
CA ALA A 49 -5.95 -17.17 -17.75
C ALA A 49 -4.84 -16.14 -17.50
N ALA A 50 -4.58 -15.23 -18.45
CA ALA A 50 -3.64 -14.12 -18.28
C ALA A 50 -4.09 -13.17 -17.15
N GLN A 51 -5.38 -12.81 -17.13
CA GLN A 51 -5.94 -11.94 -16.11
C GLN A 51 -5.86 -12.56 -14.72
N ALA A 52 -6.22 -13.84 -14.58
CA ALA A 52 -6.08 -14.58 -13.31
C ALA A 52 -4.61 -14.73 -12.91
N GLY A 53 -3.71 -14.97 -13.88
CA GLY A 53 -2.28 -15.06 -13.64
C GLY A 53 -1.66 -13.77 -13.11
N ILE A 54 -2.03 -12.61 -13.66
CA ILE A 54 -1.59 -11.31 -13.12
C ILE A 54 -2.07 -11.13 -11.69
N ALA A 55 -3.33 -11.43 -11.40
CA ALA A 55 -3.87 -11.30 -10.05
C ALA A 55 -3.09 -12.15 -9.05
N LEU A 56 -2.80 -13.41 -9.38
CA LEU A 56 -2.03 -14.35 -8.57
C LEU A 56 -0.57 -13.89 -8.38
N GLY A 57 0.11 -13.52 -9.48
CA GLY A 57 1.51 -13.09 -9.44
C GLY A 57 1.69 -11.77 -8.69
N PHE A 58 0.78 -10.80 -8.88
CA PHE A 58 0.79 -9.53 -8.16
C PHE A 58 0.55 -9.71 -6.66
N GLN A 59 -0.36 -10.60 -6.28
CA GLN A 59 -0.64 -10.90 -4.89
C GLN A 59 0.59 -11.44 -4.16
N ALA A 60 1.33 -12.37 -4.78
CA ALA A 60 2.60 -12.85 -4.24
C ALA A 60 3.67 -11.74 -4.19
N PHE A 61 3.72 -10.88 -5.20
CA PHE A 61 4.64 -9.75 -5.27
C PHE A 61 4.37 -8.70 -4.19
N PHE A 62 3.11 -8.54 -3.75
CA PHE A 62 2.72 -7.57 -2.74
C PHE A 62 3.42 -7.81 -1.39
N ILE A 63 3.78 -9.05 -1.09
CA ILE A 63 4.59 -9.42 0.08
C ILE A 63 5.94 -8.70 0.01
N SER A 64 6.60 -8.71 -1.15
CA SER A 64 7.88 -8.02 -1.35
C SER A 64 7.71 -6.49 -1.30
N MET A 65 6.60 -5.96 -1.80
CA MET A 65 6.28 -4.53 -1.74
C MET A 65 6.09 -4.01 -0.32
N SER A 66 5.68 -4.85 0.65
CA SER A 66 5.55 -4.45 2.04
C SER A 66 6.85 -3.87 2.61
N VAL A 67 8.00 -4.39 2.16
CA VAL A 67 9.33 -3.87 2.53
C VAL A 67 9.54 -2.46 1.97
N GLY A 68 9.08 -2.18 0.76
CA GLY A 68 9.13 -0.84 0.16
C GLY A 68 8.32 0.19 0.96
N ILE A 69 7.11 -0.18 1.38
CA ILE A 69 6.25 0.67 2.22
C ILE A 69 6.95 0.93 3.57
N GLY A 70 7.50 -0.11 4.19
CA GLY A 70 8.31 0.02 5.41
C GLY A 70 9.52 0.95 5.22
N MET A 71 10.19 0.86 4.07
CA MET A 71 11.30 1.75 3.69
C MET A 71 10.85 3.21 3.59
N SER A 72 9.71 3.48 2.95
CA SER A 72 9.16 4.84 2.86
C SER A 72 8.92 5.43 4.23
N ALA A 73 8.27 4.67 5.12
CA ALA A 73 8.01 5.08 6.50
C ALA A 73 9.31 5.31 7.30
N ALA A 74 10.28 4.40 7.18
CA ALA A 74 11.58 4.52 7.85
C ALA A 74 12.35 5.76 7.41
N MET A 75 12.40 6.01 6.10
CA MET A 75 13.12 7.16 5.56
C MET A 75 12.41 8.47 5.92
N GLY A 76 11.07 8.50 5.87
CA GLY A 76 10.26 9.63 6.32
C GLY A 76 10.52 9.98 7.79
N ALA A 77 10.53 8.97 8.66
CA ALA A 77 10.78 9.14 10.09
C ALA A 77 12.23 9.56 10.39
N LEU A 78 13.22 8.82 9.89
CA LEU A 78 14.63 9.03 10.24
C LEU A 78 15.18 10.33 9.64
N VAL A 79 14.89 10.61 8.38
CA VAL A 79 15.32 11.83 7.71
C VAL A 79 14.55 13.03 8.26
N GLY A 80 13.23 12.92 8.48
CA GLY A 80 12.42 13.98 9.09
C GLY A 80 12.93 14.37 10.48
N ASN A 81 13.23 13.40 11.34
CA ASN A 81 13.84 13.66 12.65
C ASN A 81 15.19 14.36 12.55
N ALA A 82 16.05 13.97 11.60
CA ALA A 82 17.37 14.59 11.42
C ALA A 82 17.24 16.04 10.91
N LEU A 83 16.27 16.31 10.03
CA LEU A 83 15.96 17.65 9.52
C LEU A 83 15.40 18.53 10.61
N GLY A 84 14.43 18.03 11.40
CA GLY A 84 13.90 18.76 12.55
C GLY A 84 14.96 19.13 13.59
N ALA A 85 15.92 18.23 13.84
CA ALA A 85 17.08 18.49 14.70
C ALA A 85 18.12 19.43 14.04
N LYS A 86 17.88 19.91 12.80
CA LYS A 86 18.79 20.72 11.98
C LYS A 86 20.15 20.03 11.70
N ASP A 87 20.23 18.69 11.88
CA ASP A 87 21.44 17.90 11.58
C ASP A 87 21.44 17.46 10.09
N ARG A 88 21.75 18.39 9.22
CA ARG A 88 21.89 18.14 7.77
C ARG A 88 22.93 17.07 7.44
N ARG A 89 23.97 16.90 8.30
CA ARG A 89 25.02 15.89 8.09
C ARG A 89 24.44 14.48 8.32
N SER A 90 23.66 14.29 9.38
CA SER A 90 22.99 13.02 9.65
C SER A 90 21.93 12.72 8.58
N ALA A 91 21.11 13.70 8.21
CA ALA A 91 20.11 13.57 7.15
C ALA A 91 20.75 13.10 5.82
N ARG A 92 21.84 13.74 5.38
CA ARG A 92 22.60 13.34 4.18
C ARG A 92 23.10 11.90 4.24
N ARG A 93 23.65 11.49 5.38
CA ARG A 93 24.15 10.12 5.57
C ARG A 93 23.00 9.11 5.56
N LEU A 94 21.87 9.43 6.18
CA LEU A 94 20.67 8.59 6.19
C LEU A 94 20.10 8.43 4.77
N ILE A 95 20.05 9.50 3.98
CA ILE A 95 19.61 9.47 2.59
C ILE A 95 20.48 8.48 1.77
N ALA A 96 21.82 8.64 1.82
CA ALA A 96 22.72 7.76 1.09
C ALA A 96 22.60 6.29 1.55
N GLN A 97 22.55 6.05 2.87
CA GLN A 97 22.42 4.71 3.42
C GLN A 97 21.04 4.09 3.16
N GLY A 98 19.98 4.90 3.11
CA GLY A 98 18.64 4.44 2.73
C GLY A 98 18.58 3.95 1.29
N ILE A 99 19.18 4.70 0.35
CA ILE A 99 19.29 4.26 -1.05
C ILE A 99 20.11 2.96 -1.15
N SER A 100 21.25 2.88 -0.45
CA SER A 100 22.08 1.67 -0.46
C SER A 100 21.37 0.48 0.15
N PHE A 101 20.66 0.67 1.28
CA PHE A 101 19.87 -0.37 1.91
C PHE A 101 18.70 -0.82 1.02
N GLY A 102 18.00 0.12 0.38
CA GLY A 102 16.92 -0.18 -0.56
C GLY A 102 17.40 -1.02 -1.74
N LEU A 103 18.56 -0.70 -2.29
CA LEU A 103 19.18 -1.47 -3.37
C LEU A 103 19.58 -2.87 -2.90
N MET A 104 20.25 -2.99 -1.75
CA MET A 104 20.60 -4.30 -1.17
C MET A 104 19.36 -5.15 -0.89
N ALA A 105 18.35 -4.57 -0.24
CA ALA A 105 17.11 -5.26 0.08
C ALA A 105 16.37 -5.71 -1.18
N SER A 106 16.32 -4.87 -2.24
CA SER A 106 15.68 -5.23 -3.49
C SER A 106 16.38 -6.37 -4.22
N VAL A 107 17.72 -6.38 -4.23
CA VAL A 107 18.49 -7.49 -4.82
C VAL A 107 18.26 -8.79 -4.04
N ILE A 108 18.32 -8.74 -2.71
CA ILE A 108 18.07 -9.92 -1.86
C ILE A 108 16.65 -10.45 -2.08
N LEU A 109 15.65 -9.56 -2.10
CA LEU A 109 14.24 -9.96 -2.33
C LEU A 109 14.00 -10.45 -3.75
N ALA A 110 14.66 -9.87 -4.76
CA ALA A 110 14.57 -10.35 -6.14
C ALA A 110 15.15 -11.76 -6.28
N LEU A 111 16.31 -12.00 -5.69
CA LEU A 111 16.94 -13.34 -5.69
C LEU A 111 16.08 -14.35 -4.91
N ALA A 112 15.67 -14.01 -3.69
CA ALA A 112 14.81 -14.87 -2.87
C ALA A 112 13.47 -15.13 -3.57
N GLY A 113 12.83 -14.09 -4.13
CA GLY A 113 11.59 -14.22 -4.89
C GLY A 113 11.75 -15.14 -6.11
N SER A 114 12.83 -14.97 -6.88
CA SER A 114 13.09 -15.81 -8.05
C SER A 114 13.31 -17.29 -7.67
N LEU A 115 13.90 -17.56 -6.50
CA LEU A 115 14.16 -18.92 -6.02
C LEU A 115 12.91 -19.58 -5.41
N TYR A 116 12.22 -18.88 -4.54
CA TYR A 116 11.12 -19.43 -3.74
C TYR A 116 9.72 -19.05 -4.23
N GLY A 117 9.59 -17.96 -4.96
CA GLY A 117 8.30 -17.47 -5.44
C GLY A 117 7.50 -18.47 -6.27
N PRO A 118 8.11 -19.15 -7.26
CA PRO A 118 7.41 -20.20 -8.00
C PRO A 118 6.88 -21.34 -7.13
N ALA A 119 7.62 -21.72 -6.09
CA ALA A 119 7.19 -22.78 -5.16
C ALA A 119 6.00 -22.30 -4.31
N ILE A 120 6.03 -21.04 -3.82
CA ILE A 120 4.94 -20.44 -3.06
C ILE A 120 3.67 -20.34 -3.91
N ILE A 121 3.79 -19.89 -5.17
CA ILE A 121 2.65 -19.78 -6.08
C ILE A 121 2.04 -21.16 -6.36
N ARG A 122 2.88 -22.19 -6.57
CA ARG A 122 2.42 -23.57 -6.76
C ARG A 122 1.70 -24.14 -5.55
N LEU A 123 2.06 -23.72 -4.34
CA LEU A 123 1.43 -24.17 -3.10
C LEU A 123 0.00 -23.64 -2.94
N VAL A 124 -0.28 -22.42 -3.45
CA VAL A 124 -1.57 -21.73 -3.27
C VAL A 124 -2.48 -21.78 -4.51
N SER A 125 -2.04 -22.42 -5.60
CA SER A 125 -2.78 -22.48 -6.86
C SER A 125 -2.77 -23.89 -7.47
N GLU A 126 -3.87 -24.24 -8.13
CA GLU A 126 -3.97 -25.49 -8.88
C GLU A 126 -3.19 -25.45 -10.20
N PRO A 127 -2.76 -26.61 -10.75
CA PRO A 127 -2.16 -26.69 -12.06
C PRO A 127 -3.05 -26.08 -13.15
N GLY A 128 -2.46 -25.25 -14.02
CA GLY A 128 -3.19 -24.63 -15.12
C GLY A 128 -2.43 -23.43 -15.71
N GLU A 129 -2.89 -22.96 -16.86
CA GLU A 129 -2.28 -21.84 -17.57
C GLU A 129 -2.16 -20.56 -16.72
N TYR A 130 -3.17 -20.30 -15.88
CA TYR A 130 -3.17 -19.11 -15.00
C TYR A 130 -2.04 -19.16 -13.97
N ARG A 131 -1.69 -20.37 -13.46
CA ARG A 131 -0.57 -20.55 -12.51
C ARG A 131 0.76 -20.25 -13.20
N ASP A 132 0.95 -20.79 -14.41
CA ASP A 132 2.19 -20.59 -15.16
C ASP A 132 2.33 -19.13 -15.58
N ALA A 133 1.24 -18.48 -16.00
CA ALA A 133 1.18 -17.03 -16.23
C ALA A 133 1.53 -16.24 -14.95
N GLY A 134 1.00 -16.63 -13.80
CA GLY A 134 1.27 -15.99 -12.51
C GLY A 134 2.74 -16.11 -12.10
N ILE A 135 3.36 -17.28 -12.28
CA ILE A 135 4.79 -17.50 -12.02
C ILE A 135 5.64 -16.61 -12.95
N ARG A 136 5.34 -16.59 -14.25
CA ARG A 136 6.07 -15.76 -15.23
C ARG A 136 5.97 -14.29 -14.89
N TYR A 137 4.76 -13.80 -14.60
CA TYR A 137 4.53 -12.42 -14.22
C TYR A 137 5.28 -12.05 -12.94
N PHE A 138 5.23 -12.90 -11.91
CA PHE A 138 5.96 -12.70 -10.66
C PHE A 138 7.48 -12.61 -10.87
N LEU A 139 8.05 -13.50 -11.72
CA LEU A 139 9.49 -13.48 -12.01
C LEU A 139 9.91 -12.18 -12.69
N TRP A 140 9.13 -11.67 -13.65
CA TRP A 140 9.37 -10.38 -14.27
C TRP A 140 9.26 -9.23 -13.27
N LEU A 141 8.22 -9.23 -12.41
CA LEU A 141 8.07 -8.22 -11.37
C LEU A 141 9.21 -8.27 -10.35
N SER A 142 9.81 -9.43 -10.10
CA SER A 142 10.98 -9.54 -9.23
C SER A 142 12.16 -8.71 -9.76
N LEU A 143 12.30 -8.57 -11.08
CA LEU A 143 13.28 -7.68 -11.69
C LEU A 143 12.93 -6.19 -11.51
N ALA A 144 11.65 -5.86 -11.30
CA ALA A 144 11.21 -4.49 -11.03
C ALA A 144 11.38 -4.08 -9.55
N LEU A 145 11.71 -5.02 -8.64
CA LEU A 145 11.85 -4.72 -7.20
C LEU A 145 12.81 -3.55 -6.90
N PRO A 146 13.99 -3.41 -7.55
CA PRO A 146 14.82 -2.23 -7.35
C PRO A 146 14.08 -0.93 -7.68
N GLY A 147 13.29 -0.93 -8.75
CA GLY A 147 12.45 0.19 -9.14
C GLY A 147 11.47 0.60 -8.04
N PHE A 148 10.70 -0.36 -7.53
CA PHE A 148 9.71 -0.14 -6.48
C PHE A 148 10.35 0.28 -5.15
N LEU A 149 11.31 -0.49 -4.63
CA LEU A 149 11.88 -0.24 -3.30
C LEU A 149 12.63 1.09 -3.24
N LEU A 150 13.40 1.42 -4.28
CA LEU A 150 14.09 2.70 -4.32
C LEU A 150 13.14 3.88 -4.51
N ALA A 151 12.08 3.73 -5.31
CA ALA A 151 11.04 4.76 -5.43
C ALA A 151 10.35 5.01 -4.08
N PHE A 152 10.01 3.97 -3.32
CA PHE A 152 9.45 4.11 -1.98
C PHE A 152 10.42 4.75 -0.99
N ALA A 153 11.69 4.35 -0.98
CA ALA A 153 12.72 4.99 -0.15
C ALA A 153 12.85 6.49 -0.46
N CYS A 154 12.94 6.82 -1.75
CA CYS A 154 12.97 8.22 -2.22
C CYS A 154 11.69 8.98 -1.86
N ASN A 155 10.52 8.35 -1.91
CA ASN A 155 9.26 8.96 -1.50
C ASN A 155 9.30 9.39 -0.03
N GLY A 156 9.74 8.51 0.88
CA GLY A 156 9.90 8.86 2.30
C GLY A 156 10.89 10.01 2.52
N ILE A 157 12.01 10.02 1.79
CA ILE A 157 13.00 11.10 1.83
C ILE A 157 12.38 12.43 1.37
N LEU A 158 11.68 12.45 0.25
CA LEU A 158 11.07 13.64 -0.33
C LEU A 158 9.94 14.18 0.55
N GLN A 159 9.09 13.30 1.09
CA GLN A 159 8.06 13.68 2.05
C GLN A 159 8.66 14.30 3.31
N ALA A 160 9.79 13.77 3.81
CA ALA A 160 10.53 14.38 4.92
C ALA A 160 11.06 15.79 4.62
N HIS A 161 11.21 16.15 3.35
CA HIS A 161 11.55 17.51 2.90
C HIS A 161 10.32 18.33 2.48
N GLY A 162 9.10 17.85 2.75
CA GLY A 162 7.85 18.53 2.41
C GLY A 162 7.39 18.37 0.96
N ASP A 163 8.05 17.51 0.18
CA ASP A 163 7.68 17.26 -1.21
C ASP A 163 6.72 16.06 -1.33
N GLY A 164 5.42 16.34 -1.40
CA GLY A 164 4.39 15.36 -1.75
C GLY A 164 4.11 15.26 -3.25
N GLN A 165 4.66 16.16 -4.08
CA GLN A 165 4.29 16.26 -5.48
C GLN A 165 5.10 15.32 -6.40
N SER A 166 6.34 15.01 -6.03
CA SER A 166 7.23 14.21 -6.88
C SER A 166 6.67 12.81 -7.11
N MET A 167 6.20 12.12 -6.06
CA MET A 167 5.60 10.79 -6.21
C MET A 167 4.31 10.82 -7.02
N ARG A 168 3.45 11.81 -6.79
CA ARG A 168 2.24 12.02 -7.60
C ARG A 168 2.57 12.15 -9.08
N ARG A 169 3.55 13.00 -9.43
CA ARG A 169 3.98 13.20 -10.82
C ARG A 169 4.54 11.92 -11.41
N ALA A 170 5.36 11.19 -10.65
CA ALA A 170 5.93 9.93 -11.09
C ALA A 170 4.85 8.90 -11.43
N LEU A 171 3.86 8.72 -10.54
CA LEU A 171 2.76 7.78 -10.75
C LEU A 171 1.82 8.21 -11.87
N MET A 172 1.56 9.51 -12.00
CA MET A 172 0.79 10.05 -13.12
C MET A 172 1.48 9.76 -14.47
N TRP A 173 2.77 10.03 -14.59
CA TRP A 173 3.52 9.72 -15.81
C TRP A 173 3.63 8.22 -16.05
N ALA A 174 3.82 7.41 -15.02
CA ALA A 174 3.81 5.96 -15.14
C ALA A 174 2.48 5.43 -15.67
N PHE A 175 1.34 5.96 -15.20
CA PHE A 175 0.01 5.61 -15.69
C PHE A 175 -0.13 5.90 -17.19
N PHE A 176 0.19 7.13 -17.64
CA PHE A 176 0.07 7.47 -19.06
C PHE A 176 1.08 6.69 -19.92
N ALA A 177 2.30 6.49 -19.43
CA ALA A 177 3.28 5.68 -20.14
C ALA A 177 2.83 4.22 -20.27
N ASN A 178 2.21 3.64 -19.24
CA ASN A 178 1.72 2.27 -19.23
C ASN A 178 0.64 2.02 -20.30
N ILE A 179 -0.26 3.00 -20.54
CA ILE A 179 -1.26 2.93 -21.62
C ILE A 179 -0.60 2.75 -23.00
N GLY A 180 0.56 3.36 -23.22
CA GLY A 180 1.31 3.21 -24.47
C GLY A 180 2.27 2.04 -24.48
N LEU A 181 2.93 1.75 -23.36
CA LEU A 181 3.92 0.68 -23.25
C LEU A 181 3.26 -0.71 -23.28
N ASN A 182 2.07 -0.88 -22.69
CA ASN A 182 1.37 -2.17 -22.72
C ASN A 182 1.13 -2.65 -24.17
N PRO A 183 0.42 -1.92 -25.05
CA PRO A 183 0.23 -2.38 -26.42
C PRO A 183 1.56 -2.50 -27.17
N LEU A 184 2.52 -1.61 -26.92
CA LEU A 184 3.83 -1.66 -27.56
C LEU A 184 4.57 -2.98 -27.24
N PHE A 185 4.60 -3.39 -25.98
CA PHE A 185 5.30 -4.62 -25.59
C PHE A 185 4.47 -5.89 -25.83
N ILE A 186 3.14 -5.80 -25.76
CA ILE A 186 2.25 -6.95 -26.03
C ILE A 186 2.25 -7.30 -27.52
N TYR A 187 1.94 -6.31 -28.38
CA TYR A 187 1.70 -6.54 -29.79
C TYR A 187 2.90 -6.23 -30.68
N GLY A 188 3.86 -5.44 -30.17
CA GLY A 188 5.03 -5.00 -30.94
C GLY A 188 4.71 -3.86 -31.92
N ILE A 189 5.58 -3.70 -32.88
CA ILE A 189 5.44 -2.73 -34.00
C ILE A 189 5.38 -3.52 -35.31
N PRO A 190 4.27 -3.45 -36.06
CA PRO A 190 4.14 -4.18 -37.33
C PRO A 190 5.34 -3.92 -38.25
N GLY A 191 5.93 -5.00 -38.78
CA GLY A 191 7.09 -4.92 -39.68
C GLY A 191 8.44 -4.66 -39.02
N VAL A 192 8.50 -4.38 -37.70
CA VAL A 192 9.75 -4.14 -36.96
C VAL A 192 9.98 -5.18 -35.88
N TRP A 193 8.95 -5.49 -35.10
CA TRP A 193 9.06 -6.38 -33.95
C TRP A 193 7.71 -6.99 -33.59
N GLY A 194 7.66 -8.31 -33.36
CA GLY A 194 6.42 -9.08 -33.18
C GLY A 194 5.80 -9.04 -31.79
N GLY A 195 6.35 -8.25 -30.85
CA GLY A 195 5.85 -8.16 -29.47
C GLY A 195 6.23 -9.37 -28.59
N MET A 196 5.84 -9.32 -27.31
CA MET A 196 6.15 -10.35 -26.29
C MET A 196 4.89 -11.03 -25.73
N GLY A 197 3.72 -10.68 -26.26
CA GLY A 197 2.45 -11.21 -25.75
C GLY A 197 2.28 -10.93 -24.25
N PHE A 198 1.93 -11.96 -23.47
CA PHE A 198 1.71 -11.83 -22.04
C PHE A 198 2.92 -11.25 -21.26
N ASP A 199 4.14 -11.63 -21.62
CA ASP A 199 5.34 -11.13 -20.96
C ASP A 199 5.52 -9.61 -21.17
N GLY A 200 5.00 -9.09 -22.27
CA GLY A 200 5.00 -7.66 -22.58
C GLY A 200 4.34 -6.81 -21.50
N LEU A 201 3.27 -7.30 -20.84
CA LEU A 201 2.64 -6.63 -19.70
C LEU A 201 3.61 -6.44 -18.53
N ALA A 202 4.31 -7.51 -18.18
CA ALA A 202 5.28 -7.44 -17.08
C ALA A 202 6.49 -6.56 -17.44
N VAL A 203 6.97 -6.63 -18.68
CA VAL A 203 8.09 -5.81 -19.18
C VAL A 203 7.69 -4.33 -19.17
N SER A 204 6.47 -3.97 -19.58
CA SER A 204 5.99 -2.58 -19.51
C SER A 204 6.03 -2.05 -18.08
N THR A 205 5.67 -2.88 -17.09
CA THR A 205 5.76 -2.55 -15.67
C THR A 205 7.20 -2.37 -15.22
N VAL A 206 8.13 -3.25 -15.60
CA VAL A 206 9.57 -3.12 -15.30
C VAL A 206 10.13 -1.80 -15.84
N VAL A 207 9.82 -1.47 -17.10
CA VAL A 207 10.26 -0.22 -17.74
C VAL A 207 9.67 1.00 -17.05
N SER A 208 8.35 1.00 -16.81
CA SER A 208 7.66 2.09 -16.11
C SER A 208 8.23 2.35 -14.72
N GLN A 209 8.43 1.28 -13.93
CA GLN A 209 8.95 1.40 -12.55
C GLN A 209 10.43 1.81 -12.53
N THR A 210 11.21 1.41 -13.53
CA THR A 210 12.58 1.90 -13.70
C THR A 210 12.59 3.40 -14.01
N GLY A 211 11.66 3.88 -14.83
CA GLY A 211 11.44 5.30 -15.08
C GLY A 211 11.05 6.08 -13.83
N VAL A 212 10.10 5.54 -13.04
CA VAL A 212 9.71 6.11 -11.73
C VAL A 212 10.92 6.20 -10.80
N MET A 213 11.68 5.13 -10.66
CA MET A 213 12.90 5.11 -9.83
C MET A 213 13.90 6.19 -10.26
N ALA A 214 14.22 6.25 -11.55
CA ALA A 214 15.17 7.23 -12.08
C ALA A 214 14.72 8.66 -11.81
N TYR A 215 13.44 8.95 -12.03
CA TYR A 215 12.85 10.25 -11.72
C TYR A 215 12.92 10.57 -10.22
N MET A 216 12.54 9.63 -9.35
CA MET A 216 12.55 9.84 -7.90
C MET A 216 13.96 10.04 -7.35
N ILE A 217 14.94 9.26 -7.81
CA ILE A 217 16.36 9.46 -7.46
C ILE A 217 16.83 10.86 -7.90
N ARG A 218 16.48 11.27 -9.13
CA ARG A 218 16.82 12.62 -9.63
C ARG A 218 16.23 13.71 -8.72
N GLN A 219 15.00 13.56 -8.23
CA GLN A 219 14.41 14.54 -7.31
C GLN A 219 15.15 14.57 -5.97
N VAL A 220 15.50 13.41 -5.41
CA VAL A 220 16.31 13.34 -4.18
C VAL A 220 17.67 14.00 -4.36
N LEU A 221 18.34 13.80 -5.51
CA LEU A 221 19.64 14.41 -5.80
C LEU A 221 19.57 15.94 -5.99
N ARG A 222 18.39 16.51 -6.21
CA ARG A 222 18.16 17.97 -6.30
C ARG A 222 17.95 18.65 -4.95
N LEU A 223 17.85 17.89 -3.86
CA LEU A 223 17.69 18.46 -2.51
C LEU A 223 19.00 19.12 -2.05
N ASP A 224 18.91 20.28 -1.41
CA ASP A 224 20.08 20.97 -0.84
C ASP A 224 20.85 20.09 0.15
N THR A 225 20.14 19.21 0.84
CA THR A 225 20.74 18.25 1.77
C THR A 225 21.71 17.29 1.07
N THR A 226 21.55 17.06 -0.22
CA THR A 226 22.33 16.10 -1.02
C THR A 226 23.46 16.72 -1.83
N THR A 227 23.59 18.05 -1.90
CA THR A 227 24.58 18.76 -2.72
C THR A 227 26.04 18.29 -2.53
N ASN A 228 26.40 17.80 -1.33
CA ASN A 228 27.71 17.29 -0.99
C ASN A 228 27.75 15.76 -0.82
N LEU A 229 26.88 15.01 -1.51
CA LEU A 229 26.94 13.56 -1.53
C LEU A 229 28.21 13.10 -2.28
N ARG A 230 28.94 12.20 -1.65
CA ARG A 230 30.12 11.54 -2.24
C ARG A 230 29.87 10.04 -2.33
N ALA A 231 30.46 9.36 -3.30
CA ALA A 231 30.32 7.89 -3.46
C ALA A 231 30.61 7.11 -2.16
N ARG A 232 31.55 7.60 -1.34
CA ARG A 232 31.86 7.01 -0.02
C ARG A 232 30.67 7.00 0.96
N ASN A 233 29.67 7.87 0.78
CA ASN A 233 28.50 7.95 1.68
C ASN A 233 27.53 6.78 1.45
N PHE A 234 27.58 6.17 0.26
CA PHE A 234 26.78 5.02 -0.13
C PHE A 234 27.38 3.68 0.35
N ARG A 235 28.64 3.65 0.80
CA ARG A 235 29.21 2.43 1.38
C ARG A 235 28.41 2.03 2.63
N PRO A 236 27.80 0.83 2.66
CA PRO A 236 26.96 0.39 3.78
C PRO A 236 27.72 0.45 5.11
N ARG A 237 27.10 1.07 6.10
CA ARG A 237 27.61 1.11 7.48
C ARG A 237 26.65 0.35 8.37
N LEU A 238 27.10 -0.75 8.96
CA LEU A 238 26.27 -1.69 9.71
C LEU A 238 25.35 -0.99 10.74
N ARG A 239 25.87 -0.02 11.49
CA ARG A 239 25.09 0.76 12.47
C ARG A 239 23.90 1.47 11.81
N ARG A 240 24.10 2.14 10.67
CA ARG A 240 23.05 2.88 9.97
C ARG A 240 22.09 1.95 9.24
N VAL A 241 22.59 0.88 8.66
CA VAL A 241 21.78 -0.18 8.05
C VAL A 241 20.86 -0.77 9.11
N LYS A 242 21.39 -1.06 10.33
CA LYS A 242 20.59 -1.53 11.46
C LYS A 242 19.52 -0.52 11.87
N ASP A 243 19.87 0.78 11.99
CA ASP A 243 18.90 1.84 12.35
C ASP A 243 17.73 1.88 11.34
N ILE A 244 18.04 1.80 10.03
CA ILE A 244 17.04 1.79 8.96
C ILE A 244 16.21 0.51 9.02
N ALA A 245 16.85 -0.65 9.15
CA ALA A 245 16.16 -1.94 9.23
C ALA A 245 15.22 -2.01 10.44
N MET A 246 15.67 -1.55 11.61
CA MET A 246 14.86 -1.52 12.84
C MET A 246 13.63 -0.61 12.71
N GLN A 247 13.67 0.37 11.83
CA GLN A 247 12.54 1.26 11.55
C GLN A 247 11.67 0.71 10.40
N ALA A 248 12.27 0.10 9.37
CA ALA A 248 11.58 -0.38 8.18
C ALA A 248 10.88 -1.72 8.38
N LEU A 249 11.56 -2.71 9.00
CA LEU A 249 11.04 -4.06 9.13
C LEU A 249 9.75 -4.16 9.95
N PRO A 250 9.61 -3.50 11.13
CA PRO A 250 8.35 -3.54 11.84
C PRO A 250 7.17 -2.97 11.02
N SER A 251 7.41 -1.89 10.28
CA SER A 251 6.38 -1.32 9.41
C SER A 251 6.02 -2.26 8.25
N ALA A 252 7.02 -2.92 7.65
CA ALA A 252 6.80 -3.94 6.61
C ALA A 252 6.01 -5.14 7.16
N VAL A 253 6.38 -5.64 8.34
CA VAL A 253 5.68 -6.76 9.00
C VAL A 253 4.23 -6.38 9.32
N SER A 254 3.99 -5.16 9.82
CA SER A 254 2.61 -4.69 10.08
C SER A 254 1.76 -4.69 8.81
N PHE A 255 2.33 -4.28 7.68
CA PHE A 255 1.64 -4.28 6.39
C PHE A 255 1.43 -5.71 5.87
N MET A 256 2.40 -6.59 6.06
CA MET A 256 2.27 -8.02 5.71
C MET A 256 1.18 -8.71 6.52
N ILE A 257 1.06 -8.43 7.83
CA ILE A 257 -0.02 -8.94 8.68
C ILE A 257 -1.38 -8.49 8.12
N MET A 258 -1.50 -7.24 7.65
CA MET A 258 -2.72 -6.74 7.02
C MET A 258 -3.11 -7.55 5.77
N ILE A 259 -2.14 -7.87 4.91
CA ILE A 259 -2.37 -8.68 3.71
C ILE A 259 -2.81 -10.09 4.10
N LEU A 260 -2.09 -10.74 5.02
CA LEU A 260 -2.41 -12.09 5.48
C LEU A 260 -3.79 -12.17 6.12
N SER A 261 -4.21 -11.14 6.86
CA SER A 261 -5.55 -11.06 7.44
C SER A 261 -6.66 -11.06 6.38
N ALA A 262 -6.46 -10.37 5.26
CA ALA A 262 -7.42 -10.40 4.16
C ALA A 262 -7.62 -11.82 3.59
N PHE A 263 -6.55 -12.63 3.52
CA PHE A 263 -6.65 -14.04 3.13
C PHE A 263 -7.43 -14.87 4.14
N VAL A 264 -7.20 -14.65 5.44
CA VAL A 264 -7.93 -15.36 6.50
C VAL A 264 -9.43 -15.07 6.39
N VAL A 265 -9.81 -13.81 6.15
CA VAL A 265 -11.21 -13.44 5.93
C VAL A 265 -11.78 -14.10 4.69
N GLN A 266 -11.08 -14.07 3.55
CA GLN A 266 -11.53 -14.73 2.32
C GLN A 266 -11.69 -16.24 2.50
N PHE A 267 -10.78 -16.88 3.23
CA PHE A 267 -10.88 -18.31 3.54
C PHE A 267 -12.10 -18.62 4.39
N ALA A 268 -12.38 -17.80 5.42
CA ALA A 268 -13.58 -17.96 6.25
C ALA A 268 -14.88 -17.73 5.47
N LEU A 269 -14.86 -16.86 4.45
CA LEU A 269 -16.02 -16.60 3.60
C LEU A 269 -16.35 -17.75 2.64
N LYS A 270 -15.43 -18.69 2.41
CA LYS A 270 -15.64 -19.82 1.52
C LYS A 270 -16.84 -20.68 1.93
N ASP A 271 -17.07 -20.83 3.23
CA ASP A 271 -18.15 -21.64 3.78
C ASP A 271 -19.54 -20.96 3.63
N PHE A 272 -19.58 -19.67 3.26
CA PHE A 272 -20.82 -18.89 3.06
C PHE A 272 -21.23 -18.79 1.58
N GLY A 273 -20.49 -19.44 0.68
CA GLY A 273 -20.80 -19.52 -0.75
C GLY A 273 -20.24 -18.38 -1.60
N GLU A 274 -20.45 -18.50 -2.91
CA GLU A 274 -19.86 -17.61 -3.93
C GLU A 274 -20.38 -16.16 -3.86
N HIS A 275 -21.66 -15.97 -3.53
CA HIS A 275 -22.25 -14.62 -3.39
C HIS A 275 -21.63 -13.85 -2.23
N ALA A 276 -21.23 -14.53 -1.14
CA ALA A 276 -20.54 -13.90 -0.01
C ALA A 276 -19.15 -13.43 -0.39
N ILE A 277 -18.39 -14.26 -1.09
CA ILE A 277 -17.04 -13.91 -1.57
C ILE A 277 -17.11 -12.76 -2.57
N ALA A 278 -18.05 -12.82 -3.52
CA ALA A 278 -18.24 -11.79 -4.53
C ALA A 278 -18.67 -10.45 -3.90
N GLY A 279 -19.65 -10.47 -2.99
CA GLY A 279 -20.14 -9.27 -2.29
C GLY A 279 -19.06 -8.60 -1.44
N TYR A 280 -18.27 -9.38 -0.71
CA TYR A 280 -17.11 -8.89 0.02
C TYR A 280 -16.05 -8.30 -0.92
N GLY A 281 -15.76 -9.00 -2.04
CA GLY A 281 -14.75 -8.56 -3.00
C GLY A 281 -15.07 -7.21 -3.65
N VAL A 282 -16.35 -6.94 -3.98
CA VAL A 282 -16.78 -5.65 -4.53
C VAL A 282 -16.78 -4.58 -3.43
N ALA A 283 -17.28 -4.91 -2.24
CA ALA A 283 -17.38 -3.96 -1.13
C ALA A 283 -15.99 -3.47 -0.66
N ILE A 284 -14.99 -4.35 -0.54
CA ILE A 284 -13.63 -3.96 -0.13
C ILE A 284 -12.94 -3.06 -1.16
N ARG A 285 -13.25 -3.20 -2.45
CA ARG A 285 -12.73 -2.30 -3.49
C ARG A 285 -13.29 -0.89 -3.31
N LEU A 286 -14.56 -0.77 -2.96
CA LEU A 286 -15.18 0.52 -2.68
C LEU A 286 -14.61 1.15 -1.41
N GLU A 287 -14.47 0.37 -0.34
CA GLU A 287 -13.79 0.79 0.89
C GLU A 287 -12.39 1.34 0.60
N GLN A 288 -11.59 0.61 -0.18
CA GLN A 288 -10.23 1.03 -0.53
C GLN A 288 -10.20 2.41 -1.21
N ILE A 289 -11.12 2.69 -2.13
CA ILE A 289 -11.21 3.99 -2.80
C ILE A 289 -11.53 5.10 -1.80
N LEU A 290 -12.46 4.86 -0.90
CA LEU A 290 -12.85 5.83 0.14
C LEU A 290 -11.76 6.06 1.18
N LEU A 291 -10.90 5.08 1.43
CA LEU A 291 -9.76 5.21 2.34
C LEU A 291 -8.59 6.00 1.74
N LEU A 292 -8.49 6.20 0.43
CA LEU A 292 -7.36 6.91 -0.19
C LEU A 292 -7.13 8.32 0.41
N PRO A 293 -8.14 9.17 0.59
CA PRO A 293 -7.94 10.47 1.24
C PRO A 293 -7.49 10.35 2.70
N VAL A 294 -8.02 9.38 3.44
CA VAL A 294 -7.65 9.11 4.84
C VAL A 294 -6.19 8.68 4.94
N LEU A 295 -5.77 7.76 4.05
CA LEU A 295 -4.37 7.33 3.96
C LEU A 295 -3.43 8.47 3.56
N GLY A 296 -3.90 9.40 2.70
CA GLY A 296 -3.16 10.62 2.37
C GLY A 296 -2.92 11.49 3.59
N VAL A 297 -3.96 11.74 4.41
CA VAL A 297 -3.86 12.56 5.63
C VAL A 297 -3.00 11.88 6.70
N THR A 298 -3.24 10.60 6.98
CA THR A 298 -2.47 9.87 7.98
C THR A 298 -1.02 9.65 7.56
N GLY A 299 -0.76 9.47 6.25
CA GLY A 299 0.59 9.40 5.69
C GLY A 299 1.37 10.71 5.81
N ALA A 300 0.69 11.86 5.67
CA ALA A 300 1.29 13.18 5.85
C ALA A 300 1.67 13.46 7.32
N LEU A 301 0.98 12.85 8.29
CA LEU A 301 1.29 13.00 9.71
C LEU A 301 2.73 12.54 10.02
N LEU A 302 3.20 11.45 9.39
CA LEU A 302 4.51 10.88 9.68
C LEU A 302 5.67 11.87 9.46
N PRO A 303 5.87 12.49 8.28
CA PRO A 303 6.96 13.44 8.07
C PRO A 303 6.79 14.73 8.89
N ILE A 304 5.56 15.23 9.09
CA ILE A 304 5.30 16.44 9.89
C ILE A 304 5.65 16.18 11.36
N ALA A 305 5.10 15.13 11.96
CA ALA A 305 5.36 14.79 13.35
C ALA A 305 6.82 14.44 13.60
N SER A 306 7.51 13.78 12.63
CA SER A 306 8.92 13.43 12.77
C SER A 306 9.85 14.65 12.76
N GLN A 307 9.56 15.69 11.98
CA GLN A 307 10.34 16.93 12.03
C GLN A 307 10.12 17.67 13.35
N HIS A 308 8.88 17.82 13.81
CA HIS A 308 8.58 18.44 15.10
C HIS A 308 9.23 17.67 16.26
N PHE A 309 9.19 16.34 16.23
CA PHE A 309 9.84 15.52 17.25
C PHE A 309 11.36 15.69 17.24
N GLY A 310 11.98 15.70 16.06
CA GLY A 310 13.41 15.98 15.91
C GLY A 310 13.83 17.34 16.40
N ALA A 311 12.96 18.37 16.27
CA ALA A 311 13.14 19.72 16.77
C ALA A 311 12.90 19.86 18.28
N GLY A 312 12.45 18.80 18.98
CA GLY A 312 12.04 18.88 20.38
C GLY A 312 10.75 19.66 20.63
N ASN A 313 9.99 19.94 19.58
CA ASN A 313 8.74 20.70 19.63
C ASN A 313 7.54 19.78 19.90
N ALA A 314 7.29 19.47 21.17
CA ALA A 314 6.18 18.62 21.60
C ALA A 314 4.81 19.21 21.26
N GLN A 315 4.67 20.55 21.30
CA GLN A 315 3.43 21.21 20.95
C GLN A 315 3.12 21.03 19.46
N GLY A 316 4.10 21.22 18.57
CA GLY A 316 3.93 20.99 17.13
C GLY A 316 3.56 19.54 16.79
N VAL A 317 4.09 18.56 17.55
CA VAL A 317 3.66 17.16 17.41
C VAL A 317 2.19 16.99 17.79
N ARG A 318 1.74 17.57 18.91
CA ARG A 318 0.32 17.56 19.34
C ARG A 318 -0.58 18.19 18.29
N ASP A 319 -0.21 19.37 17.81
CA ASP A 319 -1.01 20.10 16.81
C ASP A 319 -1.14 19.31 15.52
N ALA A 320 -0.07 18.65 15.07
CA ALA A 320 -0.10 17.78 13.90
C ALA A 320 -1.02 16.57 14.11
N VAL A 321 -0.96 15.90 15.27
CA VAL A 321 -1.83 14.75 15.60
C VAL A 321 -3.28 15.21 15.68
N PHE A 322 -3.58 16.30 16.41
CA PHE A 322 -4.95 16.83 16.52
C PHE A 322 -5.53 17.24 15.17
N PHE A 323 -4.73 17.89 14.32
CA PHE A 323 -5.17 18.26 12.98
C PHE A 323 -5.47 17.02 12.13
N CYS A 324 -4.60 16.02 12.16
CA CYS A 324 -4.80 14.74 11.47
C CYS A 324 -6.10 14.07 11.94
N LEU A 325 -6.30 13.93 13.25
CA LEU A 325 -7.49 13.32 13.83
C LEU A 325 -8.76 14.10 13.47
N LYS A 326 -8.73 15.43 13.56
CA LYS A 326 -9.87 16.28 13.20
C LYS A 326 -10.27 16.11 11.75
N VAL A 327 -9.32 16.24 10.83
CA VAL A 327 -9.59 16.15 9.38
C VAL A 327 -10.02 14.74 9.00
N GLY A 328 -9.31 13.72 9.51
CA GLY A 328 -9.65 12.32 9.23
C GLY A 328 -11.01 11.90 9.80
N LEU A 329 -11.37 12.39 11.01
CA LEU A 329 -12.68 12.15 11.59
C LEU A 329 -13.79 12.79 10.75
N ILE A 330 -13.59 14.04 10.30
CA ILE A 330 -14.56 14.70 9.41
C ILE A 330 -14.72 13.90 8.12
N MET A 331 -13.62 13.44 7.50
CA MET A 331 -13.67 12.64 6.28
C MET A 331 -14.44 11.32 6.47
N THR A 332 -14.19 10.62 7.57
CA THR A 332 -14.86 9.35 7.85
C THR A 332 -16.32 9.53 8.23
N LEU A 333 -16.66 10.60 8.96
CA LEU A 333 -18.04 10.96 9.29
C LEU A 333 -18.86 11.37 8.05
N ILE A 334 -18.21 11.87 6.99
CA ILE A 334 -18.87 12.14 5.71
C ILE A 334 -18.97 10.84 4.91
N ALA A 335 -17.92 10.02 4.89
CA ALA A 335 -17.88 8.77 4.13
C ALA A 335 -18.91 7.74 4.64
N ALA A 336 -19.13 7.63 5.94
CA ALA A 336 -20.05 6.66 6.52
C ALA A 336 -21.51 6.83 6.02
N PRO A 337 -22.12 8.01 6.07
CA PRO A 337 -23.46 8.23 5.49
C PRO A 337 -23.49 7.99 3.97
N VAL A 338 -22.42 8.32 3.24
CA VAL A 338 -22.34 8.04 1.81
C VAL A 338 -22.42 6.53 1.54
N LEU A 339 -21.70 5.72 2.32
CA LEU A 339 -21.76 4.26 2.23
C LEU A 339 -23.15 3.72 2.58
N TRP A 340 -23.81 4.28 3.60
CA TRP A 340 -25.11 3.81 4.07
C TRP A 340 -26.24 4.15 3.10
N ILE A 341 -26.21 5.36 2.52
CA ILE A 341 -27.27 5.85 1.64
C ILE A 341 -27.04 5.35 0.21
N PHE A 342 -25.83 5.48 -0.30
CA PHE A 342 -25.51 5.22 -1.71
C PHE A 342 -24.84 3.86 -1.94
N GLY A 343 -24.51 3.09 -0.89
CA GLY A 343 -23.81 1.82 -1.01
C GLY A 343 -24.48 0.85 -1.98
N ARG A 344 -25.81 0.69 -1.91
CA ARG A 344 -26.57 -0.16 -2.84
C ARG A 344 -26.46 0.33 -4.29
N PHE A 345 -26.59 1.63 -4.51
CA PHE A 345 -26.49 2.23 -5.84
C PHE A 345 -25.10 2.06 -6.43
N ILE A 346 -24.05 2.31 -5.63
CA ILE A 346 -22.66 2.19 -6.09
C ILE A 346 -22.29 0.73 -6.36
N LEU A 347 -22.73 -0.22 -5.53
CA LEU A 347 -22.52 -1.65 -5.78
C LEU A 347 -23.22 -2.11 -7.06
N GLY A 348 -24.38 -1.55 -7.40
CA GLY A 348 -25.11 -1.82 -8.64
C GLY A 348 -24.35 -1.45 -9.92
N PHE A 349 -23.29 -0.62 -9.85
CA PHE A 349 -22.39 -0.41 -11.00
C PHE A 349 -21.44 -1.59 -11.27
N PHE A 350 -21.26 -2.47 -10.29
CA PHE A 350 -20.32 -3.59 -10.38
C PHE A 350 -21.01 -4.94 -10.62
N THR A 351 -22.27 -5.08 -10.22
CA THR A 351 -23.03 -6.32 -10.35
C THR A 351 -24.52 -6.06 -10.30
N ASP A 352 -25.28 -6.85 -11.06
CA ASP A 352 -26.75 -6.88 -11.04
C ASP A 352 -27.32 -7.94 -10.12
N ASP A 353 -26.47 -8.80 -9.52
CA ASP A 353 -26.87 -9.89 -8.64
C ASP A 353 -27.37 -9.34 -7.29
N PRO A 354 -28.66 -9.55 -6.94
CA PRO A 354 -29.26 -9.00 -5.72
C PRO A 354 -28.64 -9.55 -4.43
N ASP A 355 -28.15 -10.80 -4.44
CA ASP A 355 -27.56 -11.45 -3.27
C ASP A 355 -26.14 -10.93 -3.03
N VAL A 356 -25.35 -10.71 -4.09
CA VAL A 356 -24.05 -10.06 -4.03
C VAL A 356 -24.18 -8.62 -3.51
N ILE A 357 -25.17 -7.86 -4.01
CA ILE A 357 -25.45 -6.49 -3.54
C ILE A 357 -25.86 -6.50 -2.07
N ARG A 358 -26.71 -7.44 -1.64
CA ARG A 358 -27.16 -7.55 -0.25
C ARG A 358 -25.99 -7.76 0.71
N VAL A 359 -25.09 -8.69 0.40
CA VAL A 359 -23.88 -8.96 1.21
C VAL A 359 -22.97 -7.73 1.22
N GLY A 360 -22.71 -7.12 0.05
CA GLY A 360 -21.88 -5.94 -0.06
C GLY A 360 -22.42 -4.75 0.75
N VAL A 361 -23.74 -4.50 0.73
CA VAL A 361 -24.38 -3.43 1.53
C VAL A 361 -24.25 -3.73 3.02
N ALA A 362 -24.43 -4.98 3.45
CA ALA A 362 -24.28 -5.36 4.85
C ALA A 362 -22.84 -5.08 5.33
N TYR A 363 -21.84 -5.46 4.53
CA TYR A 363 -20.43 -5.15 4.81
C TYR A 363 -20.20 -3.64 4.92
N LEU A 364 -20.61 -2.84 3.92
CA LEU A 364 -20.39 -1.40 3.89
C LEU A 364 -21.08 -0.65 5.05
N ARG A 365 -22.20 -1.18 5.55
CA ARG A 365 -22.87 -0.60 6.74
C ARG A 365 -22.05 -0.77 8.00
N VAL A 366 -21.46 -1.95 8.20
CA VAL A 366 -20.54 -2.21 9.32
C VAL A 366 -19.27 -1.41 9.17
N ASP A 367 -18.70 -1.41 7.96
CA ASP A 367 -17.47 -0.69 7.65
C ASP A 367 -17.62 0.82 7.89
N GLY A 368 -18.74 1.43 7.52
CA GLY A 368 -19.02 2.84 7.78
C GLY A 368 -18.94 3.23 9.26
N VAL A 369 -19.29 2.31 10.18
CA VAL A 369 -19.10 2.52 11.64
C VAL A 369 -17.64 2.39 12.04
N ILE A 370 -16.89 1.50 11.36
CA ILE A 370 -15.50 1.17 11.69
C ILE A 370 -14.51 2.18 11.11
N LEU A 371 -14.86 2.88 10.02
CA LEU A 371 -13.98 3.85 9.35
C LEU A 371 -13.30 4.85 10.30
N PRO A 372 -13.99 5.49 11.27
CA PRO A 372 -13.33 6.39 12.23
C PRO A 372 -12.28 5.68 13.09
N ILE A 373 -12.50 4.40 13.41
CA ILE A 373 -11.56 3.58 14.18
C ILE A 373 -10.32 3.26 13.33
N TYR A 374 -10.49 2.92 12.06
CA TYR A 374 -9.37 2.73 11.12
C TYR A 374 -8.53 3.98 10.99
N MET A 375 -9.18 5.14 10.84
CA MET A 375 -8.50 6.42 10.78
C MET A 375 -7.65 6.67 12.03
N LEU A 376 -8.20 6.45 13.22
CA LEU A 376 -7.48 6.58 14.48
C LEU A 376 -6.25 5.65 14.53
N LEU A 377 -6.42 4.39 14.14
CA LEU A 377 -5.34 3.40 14.13
C LEU A 377 -4.23 3.77 13.14
N PHE A 378 -4.57 4.25 11.94
CA PHE A 378 -3.58 4.73 10.97
C PHE A 378 -2.84 5.97 11.48
N ALA A 379 -3.53 6.89 12.14
CA ALA A 379 -2.91 8.07 12.76
C ALA A 379 -1.94 7.65 13.90
N ILE A 380 -2.34 6.73 14.79
CA ILE A 380 -1.48 6.18 15.85
C ILE A 380 -0.27 5.50 15.25
N THR A 381 -0.44 4.69 14.21
CA THR A 381 0.65 3.99 13.52
C THR A 381 1.66 4.99 12.95
N SER A 382 1.18 6.02 12.23
CA SER A 382 2.04 7.08 11.67
C SER A 382 2.76 7.87 12.78
N PHE A 383 2.08 8.16 13.88
CA PHE A 383 2.66 8.83 15.04
C PHE A 383 3.78 7.99 15.68
N LEU A 384 3.53 6.70 15.94
CA LEU A 384 4.53 5.79 16.54
C LEU A 384 5.77 5.65 15.65
N GLN A 385 5.59 5.58 14.33
CA GLN A 385 6.68 5.57 13.37
C GLN A 385 7.49 6.87 13.41
N ALA A 386 6.82 8.03 13.47
CA ALA A 386 7.45 9.33 13.60
C ALA A 386 8.30 9.46 14.88
N MET A 387 7.84 8.87 15.99
CA MET A 387 8.54 8.81 17.29
C MET A 387 9.66 7.76 17.35
N LYS A 388 10.00 7.10 16.24
CA LYS A 388 10.98 6.00 16.16
C LYS A 388 10.63 4.80 17.04
N ARG A 389 9.34 4.52 17.21
CA ARG A 389 8.84 3.37 17.99
C ARG A 389 7.98 2.43 17.09
N PRO A 390 8.47 1.98 15.94
CA PRO A 390 7.68 1.23 14.96
C PRO A 390 7.28 -0.18 15.45
N ILE A 391 7.96 -0.73 16.43
CA ILE A 391 7.65 -2.07 16.96
C ILE A 391 6.20 -2.15 17.50
N TRP A 392 5.69 -1.06 18.06
CA TRP A 392 4.33 -1.00 18.55
C TRP A 392 3.29 -1.13 17.43
N THR A 393 3.65 -0.74 16.21
CA THR A 393 2.74 -0.93 15.05
C THR A 393 2.54 -2.40 14.72
N VAL A 394 3.56 -3.24 14.94
CA VAL A 394 3.46 -4.70 14.78
C VAL A 394 2.47 -5.28 15.80
N TRP A 395 2.59 -4.89 17.08
CA TRP A 395 1.69 -5.36 18.11
C TRP A 395 0.24 -4.93 17.85
N ILE A 396 0.02 -3.68 17.41
CA ILE A 396 -1.31 -3.18 17.04
C ILE A 396 -1.87 -3.99 15.86
N SER A 397 -1.07 -4.24 14.82
CA SER A 397 -1.49 -5.02 13.66
C SER A 397 -1.76 -6.48 14.02
N LEU A 398 -0.90 -7.10 14.83
CA LEU A 398 -1.06 -8.48 15.25
C LEU A 398 -2.31 -8.65 16.12
N TYR A 399 -2.54 -7.74 17.06
CA TYR A 399 -3.74 -7.77 17.90
C TYR A 399 -5.01 -7.58 17.06
N ARG A 400 -5.05 -6.55 16.22
CA ARG A 400 -6.25 -6.20 15.44
C ARG A 400 -6.54 -7.22 14.32
N GLN A 401 -5.54 -7.53 13.51
CA GLN A 401 -5.69 -8.27 12.26
C GLN A 401 -5.33 -9.76 12.40
N GLY A 402 -4.48 -10.12 13.37
CA GLY A 402 -4.20 -11.50 13.70
C GLY A 402 -5.23 -12.05 14.69
N PHE A 403 -5.07 -11.74 15.96
CA PHE A 403 -5.92 -12.29 17.02
C PHE A 403 -7.37 -11.81 16.94
N GLY A 404 -7.60 -10.52 16.65
CA GLY A 404 -8.95 -9.96 16.58
C GLY A 404 -9.80 -10.65 15.51
N VAL A 405 -9.30 -10.74 14.29
CA VAL A 405 -10.02 -11.39 13.19
C VAL A 405 -10.27 -12.86 13.50
N ALA A 406 -9.25 -13.61 13.93
CA ALA A 406 -9.40 -15.02 14.28
C ALA A 406 -10.39 -15.24 15.44
N PHE A 407 -10.33 -14.40 16.48
CA PHE A 407 -11.22 -14.45 17.63
C PHE A 407 -12.67 -14.17 17.22
N PHE A 408 -12.93 -13.13 16.45
CA PHE A 408 -14.29 -12.81 16.01
C PHE A 408 -14.87 -13.85 15.05
N ILE A 409 -14.06 -14.40 14.13
CA ILE A 409 -14.50 -15.52 13.29
C ILE A 409 -14.87 -16.71 14.18
N TRP A 410 -14.03 -17.08 15.15
CA TRP A 410 -14.32 -18.17 16.07
C TRP A 410 -15.59 -17.92 16.89
N VAL A 411 -15.79 -16.71 17.43
CA VAL A 411 -16.98 -16.37 18.21
C VAL A 411 -18.23 -16.39 17.34
N PHE A 412 -18.25 -15.70 16.22
CA PHE A 412 -19.46 -15.55 15.41
C PHE A 412 -19.81 -16.82 14.64
N VAL A 413 -18.83 -17.46 14.01
CA VAL A 413 -19.08 -18.69 13.22
C VAL A 413 -19.06 -19.92 14.11
N GLY A 414 -18.03 -20.06 14.97
CA GLY A 414 -17.84 -21.27 15.76
C GLY A 414 -18.75 -21.39 16.99
N VAL A 415 -18.94 -20.29 17.75
CA VAL A 415 -19.71 -20.33 19.02
C VAL A 415 -21.15 -19.93 18.80
N LEU A 416 -21.42 -18.84 18.08
CA LEU A 416 -22.76 -18.32 17.86
C LEU A 416 -23.45 -18.93 16.63
N GLY A 417 -22.73 -19.70 15.82
CA GLY A 417 -23.30 -20.46 14.70
C GLY A 417 -23.91 -19.59 13.60
N PHE A 418 -23.37 -18.37 13.37
CA PHE A 418 -23.88 -17.54 12.28
C PHE A 418 -23.51 -18.14 10.93
N SER A 419 -24.53 -18.53 10.16
CA SER A 419 -24.39 -19.12 8.82
C SER A 419 -24.71 -18.15 7.68
N GLU A 420 -25.22 -16.95 7.97
CA GLU A 420 -25.60 -15.96 6.97
C GLU A 420 -24.98 -14.59 7.25
N ILE A 421 -24.14 -14.13 6.32
CA ILE A 421 -23.52 -12.76 6.36
C ILE A 421 -24.54 -11.68 5.99
N GLY A 422 -25.63 -12.02 5.31
CA GLY A 422 -26.62 -11.09 4.78
C GLY A 422 -27.86 -10.85 5.61
N GLY A 423 -28.13 -11.69 6.59
CA GLY A 423 -29.20 -11.50 7.57
C GLY A 423 -28.57 -11.16 8.90
N LEU A 424 -28.60 -9.89 9.31
CA LEU A 424 -28.22 -9.48 10.65
C LEU A 424 -28.79 -10.48 11.66
N PHE A 425 -27.95 -11.45 12.10
CA PHE A 425 -28.15 -12.26 13.28
C PHE A 425 -29.39 -13.17 13.30
N ARG A 426 -29.54 -14.07 12.32
CA ARG A 426 -30.39 -15.23 12.52
C ARG A 426 -29.53 -16.42 12.97
N PRO A 427 -29.75 -16.97 14.19
CA PRO A 427 -29.10 -18.20 14.61
C PRO A 427 -29.48 -19.34 13.65
N VAL A 428 -28.51 -20.18 13.30
CA VAL A 428 -28.76 -21.44 12.56
C VAL A 428 -29.67 -22.29 13.42
N PRO A 429 -30.80 -22.80 12.90
CA PRO A 429 -31.51 -23.84 13.59
C PRO A 429 -30.59 -25.06 13.79
N PRO A 430 -30.65 -25.74 14.95
CA PRO A 430 -29.81 -26.90 15.20
C PRO A 430 -29.97 -27.90 14.05
N ARG A 431 -28.84 -28.38 13.50
CA ARG A 431 -28.85 -29.45 12.50
C ARG A 431 -29.67 -30.59 13.09
N GLU A 432 -30.80 -30.91 12.47
CA GLU A 432 -31.53 -32.15 12.77
C GLU A 432 -30.55 -33.31 12.58
N ALA A 433 -30.35 -34.09 13.62
CA ALA A 433 -29.58 -35.31 13.56
C ALA A 433 -30.17 -36.20 12.46
N PRO A 434 -29.38 -36.86 11.62
CA PRO A 434 -29.92 -37.79 10.65
C PRO A 434 -30.70 -38.86 11.42
N ILE A 435 -32.03 -38.89 11.19
CA ILE A 435 -32.87 -39.99 11.61
C ILE A 435 -32.35 -41.23 10.87
N GLY A 436 -31.91 -42.22 11.68
CA GLY A 436 -31.25 -43.45 11.26
C GLY A 436 -32.10 -44.39 10.41
#